data_9d3376aeb1e636bd9059b837338568fe
#
_entry.id   9d3376aeb1e636bd9059b837338568fe
#
_cell.length_a   1.000
_cell.length_b   1.000
_cell.length_c   1.000
_cell.angle_alpha   90.00
_cell.angle_beta   90.00
_cell.angle_gamma   90.00
#
_symmetry.space_group_name_H-M   'P 1'
#
loop_
_entity.id
_entity.type
_entity.pdbx_description
1 polymer ?
#
loop_
_entity_poly.entity_id
_entity_poly.type
_entity_poly.pdbx_seq_one_letter_code
_entity_poly.pdbx_strand_id
1 'polypeptide(L)'
;MKRIKVLELQKNRGKFEIITNKIAEYKGVCGVWIMYDNHEQLLEVAQTADVFKELAYDLSWLLKEYSCDGDLRKRYTARRLFEFNQKFDVLSCDKNRTTAKYRTIAQNAESILVYLIVEDRATSRDKTVREKVEMEIAIDNKALYWNAFGTQRKLAKDYYKNKYELK
;
A
#
# COMPACT_ATOMS: atom_id res chain seq x y z
N MET A 1 3.09 -12.44 -12.19
CA MET A 1 3.43 -12.40 -10.74
C MET A 1 2.50 -13.33 -10.00
N LYS A 2 3.05 -14.34 -9.32
CA LYS A 2 2.25 -15.31 -8.58
C LYS A 2 1.80 -14.72 -7.24
N ARG A 3 0.49 -14.77 -6.97
CA ARG A 3 -0.10 -14.12 -5.79
C ARG A 3 -1.31 -14.87 -5.26
N ILE A 4 -1.57 -14.70 -3.95
CA ILE A 4 -2.72 -15.30 -3.27
C ILE A 4 -3.55 -14.15 -2.67
N LYS A 5 -4.86 -14.15 -2.90
CA LYS A 5 -5.76 -13.19 -2.26
C LYS A 5 -5.91 -13.52 -0.78
N VAL A 6 -5.62 -12.54 0.08
CA VAL A 6 -5.69 -12.71 1.54
C VAL A 6 -6.75 -11.83 2.19
N LEU A 7 -7.19 -10.77 1.52
CA LEU A 7 -8.20 -9.85 2.04
C LEU A 7 -9.04 -9.29 0.90
N GLU A 8 -10.34 -9.19 1.10
CA GLU A 8 -11.26 -8.50 0.22
C GLU A 8 -12.28 -7.73 1.04
N LEU A 9 -12.41 -6.45 0.74
CA LEU A 9 -13.38 -5.55 1.33
C LEU A 9 -14.27 -4.96 0.25
N GLN A 10 -15.55 -4.79 0.55
CA GLN A 10 -16.49 -4.08 -0.33
C GLN A 10 -17.29 -3.09 0.49
N LYS A 11 -17.56 -1.91 -0.06
CA LYS A 11 -18.42 -0.93 0.58
C LYS A 11 -19.90 -1.31 0.47
N ASN A 12 -20.58 -1.19 1.60
CA ASN A 12 -22.02 -1.25 1.70
C ASN A 12 -22.45 -0.03 2.51
N ARG A 13 -23.22 0.88 1.89
CA ARG A 13 -23.70 2.12 2.51
C ARG A 13 -22.54 2.98 3.08
N GLY A 14 -21.46 3.09 2.32
CA GLY A 14 -20.31 3.92 2.68
C GLY A 14 -19.32 3.31 3.67
N LYS A 15 -19.55 2.08 4.12
CA LYS A 15 -18.66 1.35 5.05
C LYS A 15 -18.11 0.10 4.38
N PHE A 16 -16.84 -0.20 4.63
CA PHE A 16 -16.27 -1.46 4.19
C PHE A 16 -16.80 -2.64 5.02
N GLU A 17 -17.21 -3.68 4.31
CA GLU A 17 -17.53 -4.99 4.86
C GLU A 17 -16.47 -5.99 4.42
N ILE A 18 -16.11 -6.90 5.30
CA ILE A 18 -15.13 -7.95 5.02
C ILE A 18 -15.82 -9.06 4.23
N ILE A 19 -15.35 -9.29 3.01
CA ILE A 19 -15.82 -10.39 2.15
C ILE A 19 -14.94 -11.63 2.34
N THR A 20 -13.61 -11.42 2.34
CA THR A 20 -12.63 -12.47 2.57
C THR A 20 -11.57 -11.95 3.54
N ASN A 21 -11.23 -12.73 4.56
CA ASN A 21 -10.13 -12.42 5.48
C ASN A 21 -9.37 -13.69 5.85
N LYS A 22 -8.21 -13.86 5.26
CA LYS A 22 -7.29 -14.98 5.50
C LYS A 22 -5.97 -14.54 6.12
N ILE A 23 -5.89 -13.28 6.58
CA ILE A 23 -4.62 -12.72 7.06
C ILE A 23 -4.07 -13.45 8.29
N ALA A 24 -4.95 -14.01 9.13
CA ALA A 24 -4.54 -14.75 10.33
C ALA A 24 -3.73 -16.02 10.02
N GLU A 25 -3.84 -16.57 8.82
CA GLU A 25 -3.05 -17.72 8.38
C GLU A 25 -1.57 -17.36 8.19
N TYR A 26 -1.24 -16.07 8.18
CA TYR A 26 0.10 -15.56 7.89
C TYR A 26 0.78 -14.92 9.09
N LYS A 27 0.43 -15.34 10.31
CA LYS A 27 1.09 -14.90 11.54
C LYS A 27 2.58 -15.29 11.53
N GLY A 28 3.46 -14.31 11.76
CA GLY A 28 4.89 -14.52 11.77
C GLY A 28 5.52 -14.81 10.41
N VAL A 29 4.75 -14.70 9.34
CA VAL A 29 5.24 -14.90 7.96
C VAL A 29 5.70 -13.57 7.39
N CYS A 30 6.96 -13.51 6.96
CA CYS A 30 7.46 -12.36 6.24
C CYS A 30 7.03 -12.41 4.76
N GLY A 31 6.85 -11.24 4.16
CA GLY A 31 6.38 -11.21 2.78
C GLY A 31 6.28 -9.80 2.20
N VAL A 32 5.81 -9.76 0.97
CA VAL A 32 5.43 -8.54 0.24
C VAL A 32 3.96 -8.69 -0.15
N TRP A 33 3.18 -7.70 0.20
CA TRP A 33 1.76 -7.67 -0.16
C TRP A 33 1.44 -6.46 -1.03
N ILE A 34 0.37 -6.58 -1.80
CA ILE A 34 -0.10 -5.55 -2.73
C ILE A 34 -1.58 -5.32 -2.53
N MET A 35 -2.01 -4.06 -2.66
CA MET A 35 -3.38 -3.64 -2.47
C MET A 35 -3.91 -2.95 -3.72
N TYR A 36 -5.07 -3.39 -4.20
CA TYR A 36 -5.77 -2.80 -5.35
C TYR A 36 -7.13 -2.27 -4.96
N ASP A 37 -7.61 -1.29 -5.72
CA ASP A 37 -8.99 -0.83 -5.64
C ASP A 37 -9.89 -1.55 -6.67
N ASN A 38 -11.15 -1.10 -6.76
CA ASN A 38 -12.15 -1.62 -7.70
C ASN A 38 -11.87 -1.33 -9.18
N HIS A 39 -10.91 -0.47 -9.48
CA HIS A 39 -10.47 -0.14 -10.85
C HIS A 39 -9.16 -0.84 -11.22
N GLU A 40 -8.75 -1.84 -10.45
CA GLU A 40 -7.46 -2.52 -10.62
C GLU A 40 -6.25 -1.59 -10.52
N GLN A 41 -6.43 -0.43 -9.86
CA GLN A 41 -5.35 0.47 -9.57
C GLN A 41 -4.55 -0.04 -8.38
N LEU A 42 -3.25 -0.19 -8.54
CA LEU A 42 -2.37 -0.52 -7.43
C LEU A 42 -2.30 0.68 -6.48
N LEU A 43 -2.75 0.48 -5.25
CA LEU A 43 -2.79 1.52 -4.23
C LEU A 43 -1.52 1.51 -3.39
N GLU A 44 -1.12 0.36 -2.92
CA GLU A 44 -0.04 0.20 -1.97
C GLU A 44 0.74 -1.09 -2.22
N VAL A 45 2.01 -1.04 -1.92
CA VAL A 45 2.90 -2.21 -1.83
C VAL A 45 3.66 -2.08 -0.53
N ALA A 46 3.81 -3.15 0.21
CA ALA A 46 4.63 -3.14 1.41
C ALA A 46 5.30 -4.49 1.64
N GLN A 47 6.51 -4.43 2.16
CA GLN A 47 7.19 -5.60 2.71
C GLN A 47 7.05 -5.59 4.23
N THR A 48 7.01 -6.76 4.83
CA THR A 48 6.84 -6.89 6.27
C THR A 48 7.51 -8.15 6.81
N ALA A 49 7.89 -8.11 8.07
CA ALA A 49 8.36 -9.29 8.80
C ALA A 49 7.20 -10.15 9.32
N ASP A 50 5.99 -9.60 9.39
CA ASP A 50 4.80 -10.30 9.85
C ASP A 50 3.57 -9.77 9.10
N VAL A 51 3.14 -10.52 8.10
CA VAL A 51 2.01 -10.17 7.23
C VAL A 51 0.73 -9.96 8.04
N PHE A 52 0.44 -10.84 8.99
CA PHE A 52 -0.78 -10.73 9.80
C PHE A 52 -0.78 -9.44 10.62
N LYS A 53 0.30 -9.18 11.34
CA LYS A 53 0.39 -8.02 12.23
C LYS A 53 0.20 -6.71 11.48
N GLU A 54 0.86 -6.57 10.34
CA GLU A 54 0.77 -5.34 9.54
C GLU A 54 -0.60 -5.17 8.90
N LEU A 55 -1.13 -6.21 8.24
CA LEU A 55 -2.42 -6.13 7.59
C LEU A 55 -3.58 -5.99 8.58
N ALA A 56 -3.48 -6.58 9.77
CA ALA A 56 -4.47 -6.37 10.82
C ALA A 56 -4.50 -4.89 11.29
N TYR A 57 -3.33 -4.28 11.41
CA TYR A 57 -3.22 -2.85 11.73
C TYR A 57 -3.83 -1.99 10.63
N ASP A 58 -3.47 -2.23 9.38
CA ASP A 58 -3.97 -1.48 8.22
C ASP A 58 -5.49 -1.65 8.07
N LEU A 59 -5.99 -2.88 8.26
CA LEU A 59 -7.42 -3.16 8.23
C LEU A 59 -8.18 -2.36 9.28
N SER A 60 -7.61 -2.20 10.46
CA SER A 60 -8.23 -1.40 11.52
C SER A 60 -8.47 0.05 11.10
N TRP A 61 -7.58 0.61 10.28
CA TRP A 61 -7.73 1.95 9.73
C TRP A 61 -8.74 2.00 8.58
N LEU A 62 -8.76 0.99 7.72
CA LEU A 62 -9.72 0.92 6.61
C LEU A 62 -11.16 0.77 7.09
N LEU A 63 -11.38 0.08 8.21
CA LEU A 63 -12.72 -0.15 8.76
C LEU A 63 -13.25 1.00 9.61
N LYS A 64 -12.45 2.01 9.91
CA LYS A 64 -12.90 3.18 10.68
C LYS A 64 -13.88 4.04 9.87
N GLU A 65 -14.82 4.64 10.58
CA GLU A 65 -15.64 5.72 10.04
C GLU A 65 -14.87 7.02 10.09
N TYR A 66 -14.88 7.75 8.99
CA TYR A 66 -14.24 9.05 8.91
C TYR A 66 -15.29 10.13 8.67
N SER A 67 -15.42 11.03 9.62
CA SER A 67 -16.38 12.13 9.60
C SER A 67 -15.77 13.47 9.17
N CYS A 68 -14.50 13.47 8.78
CA CYS A 68 -13.82 14.70 8.41
C CYS A 68 -14.36 15.23 7.09
N ASP A 69 -14.99 16.39 7.10
CA ASP A 69 -15.45 17.06 5.90
C ASP A 69 -14.26 17.65 5.16
N GLY A 70 -14.26 17.53 3.88
CA GLY A 70 -13.23 18.07 3.03
C GLY A 70 -12.81 17.11 1.93
N ASP A 71 -12.24 17.65 0.88
CA ASP A 71 -11.80 16.85 -0.25
C ASP A 71 -10.43 16.23 0.03
N LEU A 72 -10.44 15.06 0.64
CA LEU A 72 -9.25 14.32 0.99
C LEU A 72 -8.45 13.85 -0.22
N ARG A 73 -9.09 13.74 -1.38
CA ARG A 73 -8.44 13.33 -2.62
C ARG A 73 -7.30 14.27 -3.01
N LYS A 74 -7.41 15.53 -2.65
CA LYS A 74 -6.36 16.53 -2.87
C LYS A 74 -5.11 16.30 -2.03
N ARG A 75 -5.21 15.54 -0.95
CA ARG A 75 -4.11 15.26 -0.03
C ARG A 75 -3.13 14.23 -0.55
N TYR A 76 -3.64 13.31 -1.39
CA TYR A 76 -2.83 12.27 -1.99
C TYR A 76 -3.14 12.16 -3.47
N THR A 77 -2.13 12.37 -4.28
CA THR A 77 -2.22 12.14 -5.72
C THR A 77 -1.13 11.15 -6.11
N ALA A 78 -1.41 10.32 -7.09
CA ALA A 78 -0.44 9.35 -7.62
C ALA A 78 0.89 10.02 -7.97
N ARG A 79 0.82 11.16 -8.62
CA ARG A 79 2.02 11.90 -9.02
C ARG A 79 2.87 12.29 -7.83
N ARG A 80 2.24 12.78 -6.77
CA ARG A 80 2.92 13.27 -5.57
C ARG A 80 3.67 12.17 -4.84
N LEU A 81 3.06 11.02 -4.72
CA LEU A 81 3.65 9.88 -4.02
C LEU A 81 4.71 9.17 -4.85
N PHE A 82 4.58 9.22 -6.15
CA PHE A 82 5.53 8.62 -7.06
C PHE A 82 6.80 9.46 -7.26
N GLU A 83 6.74 10.76 -6.99
CA GLU A 83 7.87 11.67 -7.04
C GLU A 83 8.65 11.62 -5.71
N PHE A 84 9.88 11.14 -5.73
CA PHE A 84 10.66 10.76 -4.55
C PHE A 84 11.00 11.87 -3.56
N ASN A 85 10.80 13.11 -3.88
CA ASN A 85 11.10 14.22 -2.99
C ASN A 85 9.83 14.89 -2.46
N GLN A 86 8.67 14.36 -2.76
CA GLN A 86 7.40 14.92 -2.33
C GLN A 86 7.08 14.53 -0.88
N LYS A 87 6.45 15.45 -0.17
CA LYS A 87 5.90 15.19 1.17
C LYS A 87 4.40 14.96 1.05
N PHE A 88 3.87 14.10 1.92
CA PHE A 88 2.43 13.96 2.04
C PHE A 88 1.82 15.23 2.66
N ASP A 89 0.71 15.66 2.10
CA ASP A 89 -0.14 16.66 2.74
C ASP A 89 -1.02 15.92 3.76
N VAL A 90 -0.74 16.13 5.03
CA VAL A 90 -1.46 15.48 6.11
C VAL A 90 -2.59 16.39 6.58
N LEU A 91 -3.79 15.85 6.71
CA LEU A 91 -4.92 16.56 7.26
C LEU A 91 -4.66 16.95 8.71
N SER A 92 -5.21 18.09 9.13
CA SER A 92 -5.08 18.55 10.51
C SER A 92 -5.60 17.57 11.56
N CYS A 93 -6.55 16.72 11.17
CA CYS A 93 -7.09 15.67 12.02
C CYS A 93 -6.26 14.36 12.00
N ASP A 94 -5.29 14.25 11.11
CA ASP A 94 -4.42 13.09 10.98
C ASP A 94 -2.99 13.44 11.37
N LYS A 95 -2.47 12.77 12.39
CA LYS A 95 -1.15 13.08 12.95
C LYS A 95 0.01 12.38 12.24
N ASN A 96 -0.27 11.43 11.37
CA ASN A 96 0.77 10.70 10.65
C ASN A 96 0.32 10.33 9.24
N ARG A 97 1.30 9.96 8.41
CA ARG A 97 1.09 9.61 7.00
C ARG A 97 0.24 8.37 6.81
N THR A 98 0.42 7.37 7.66
CA THR A 98 -0.31 6.10 7.57
C THR A 98 -1.79 6.35 7.76
N THR A 99 -2.17 7.09 8.79
CA THR A 99 -3.57 7.44 9.06
C THR A 99 -4.19 8.21 7.90
N ALA A 100 -3.50 9.24 7.40
CA ALA A 100 -3.99 10.05 6.29
C ALA A 100 -4.14 9.22 5.01
N LYS A 101 -3.20 8.35 4.74
CA LYS A 101 -3.23 7.44 3.58
C LYS A 101 -4.46 6.53 3.63
N TYR A 102 -4.66 5.80 4.71
CA TYR A 102 -5.78 4.86 4.82
C TYR A 102 -7.14 5.56 4.89
N ARG A 103 -7.20 6.74 5.47
CA ARG A 103 -8.40 7.57 5.39
C ARG A 103 -8.74 7.90 3.94
N THR A 104 -7.76 8.34 3.17
CA THR A 104 -7.95 8.68 1.76
C THR A 104 -8.40 7.47 0.94
N ILE A 105 -7.76 6.32 1.14
CA ILE A 105 -8.15 5.07 0.49
C ILE A 105 -9.60 4.71 0.88
N ALA A 106 -9.91 4.71 2.17
CA ALA A 106 -11.23 4.33 2.66
C ALA A 106 -12.35 5.22 2.13
N GLN A 107 -12.07 6.48 1.85
CA GLN A 107 -13.07 7.42 1.33
C GLN A 107 -13.23 7.37 -0.19
N ASN A 108 -12.23 6.90 -0.91
CA ASN A 108 -12.25 6.94 -2.38
C ASN A 108 -12.44 5.57 -3.05
N ALA A 109 -12.07 4.48 -2.40
CA ALA A 109 -12.21 3.15 -2.99
C ALA A 109 -13.57 2.54 -2.64
N GLU A 110 -14.17 1.83 -3.60
CA GLU A 110 -15.42 1.07 -3.40
C GLU A 110 -15.14 -0.37 -2.99
N SER A 111 -14.00 -0.92 -3.39
CA SER A 111 -13.52 -2.22 -2.93
C SER A 111 -12.01 -2.21 -2.76
N ILE A 112 -11.53 -3.10 -1.91
CA ILE A 112 -10.12 -3.30 -1.64
C ILE A 112 -9.81 -4.79 -1.80
N LEU A 113 -8.77 -5.09 -2.57
CA LEU A 113 -8.24 -6.43 -2.76
C LEU A 113 -6.78 -6.45 -2.34
N VAL A 114 -6.44 -7.32 -1.40
CA VAL A 114 -5.06 -7.49 -0.95
C VAL A 114 -4.56 -8.89 -1.30
N TYR A 115 -3.40 -8.93 -1.93
CA TYR A 115 -2.73 -10.16 -2.33
C TYR A 115 -1.36 -10.26 -1.67
N LEU A 116 -0.99 -11.46 -1.27
CA LEU A 116 0.37 -11.79 -0.87
C LEU A 116 1.11 -12.36 -2.08
N ILE A 117 2.31 -11.85 -2.33
CA ILE A 117 3.14 -12.32 -3.44
C ILE A 117 3.88 -13.59 -3.02
N VAL A 118 3.73 -14.65 -3.81
CA VAL A 118 4.29 -15.97 -3.50
C VAL A 118 5.43 -16.32 -4.46
N GLU A 119 6.47 -15.51 -4.42
CA GLU A 119 7.72 -15.69 -5.17
C GLU A 119 8.90 -15.67 -4.20
N ASP A 120 9.98 -16.36 -4.53
CA ASP A 120 11.12 -16.56 -3.63
C ASP A 120 11.70 -15.27 -3.06
N ARG A 121 11.87 -14.25 -3.90
CA ARG A 121 12.38 -12.95 -3.44
C ARG A 121 11.42 -12.23 -2.49
N ALA A 122 10.12 -12.33 -2.76
CA ALA A 122 9.09 -11.68 -1.95
C ALA A 122 8.93 -12.37 -0.58
N THR A 123 9.20 -13.66 -0.49
CA THR A 123 9.10 -14.43 0.74
C THR A 123 10.44 -14.57 1.47
N SER A 124 11.48 -13.95 0.98
CA SER A 124 12.81 -13.99 1.57
C SER A 124 12.80 -13.48 3.02
N ARG A 125 13.56 -14.11 3.89
CA ARG A 125 13.79 -13.61 5.26
C ARG A 125 14.67 -12.36 5.29
N ASP A 126 15.44 -12.13 4.23
CA ASP A 126 16.26 -10.93 4.09
C ASP A 126 15.38 -9.72 3.75
N LYS A 127 15.30 -8.79 4.67
CA LYS A 127 14.53 -7.55 4.52
C LYS A 127 14.98 -6.76 3.29
N THR A 128 16.28 -6.70 3.01
CA THR A 128 16.81 -5.97 1.86
C THR A 128 16.30 -6.53 0.53
N VAL A 129 16.18 -7.85 0.43
CA VAL A 129 15.62 -8.51 -0.76
C VAL A 129 14.14 -8.15 -0.91
N ARG A 130 13.36 -8.20 0.16
CA ARG A 130 11.94 -7.82 0.12
C ARG A 130 11.73 -6.34 -0.21
N GLU A 131 12.58 -5.46 0.31
CA GLU A 131 12.51 -4.02 -0.01
C GLU A 131 12.74 -3.74 -1.49
N LYS A 132 13.63 -4.48 -2.14
CA LYS A 132 13.84 -4.38 -3.58
C LYS A 132 12.61 -4.81 -4.36
N VAL A 133 12.00 -5.92 -3.97
CA VAL A 133 10.75 -6.40 -4.61
C VAL A 133 9.64 -5.38 -4.46
N GLU A 134 9.45 -4.85 -3.27
CA GLU A 134 8.47 -3.79 -2.98
C GLU A 134 8.67 -2.59 -3.90
N MET A 135 9.89 -2.09 -3.96
CA MET A 135 10.25 -0.94 -4.78
C MET A 135 10.00 -1.18 -6.29
N GLU A 136 10.45 -2.31 -6.79
CA GLU A 136 10.29 -2.67 -8.21
C GLU A 136 8.81 -2.72 -8.59
N ILE A 137 7.99 -3.38 -7.78
CA ILE A 137 6.55 -3.50 -8.02
C ILE A 137 5.88 -2.13 -7.95
N ALA A 138 6.19 -1.34 -6.94
CA ALA A 138 5.60 -0.02 -6.75
C ALA A 138 5.89 0.91 -7.91
N ILE A 139 7.13 0.95 -8.37
CA ILE A 139 7.55 1.81 -9.49
C ILE A 139 7.01 1.30 -10.82
N ASP A 140 7.12 0.00 -11.09
CA ASP A 140 6.67 -0.60 -12.35
C ASP A 140 5.17 -0.43 -12.57
N ASN A 141 4.39 -0.45 -11.50
CA ASN A 141 2.93 -0.36 -11.55
C ASN A 141 2.38 0.98 -11.06
N LYS A 142 3.25 1.94 -10.78
CA LYS A 142 2.88 3.30 -10.34
C LYS A 142 1.88 3.30 -9.17
N ALA A 143 2.25 2.62 -8.08
CA ALA A 143 1.43 2.55 -6.87
C ALA A 143 1.05 3.96 -6.37
N LEU A 144 -0.25 4.20 -6.15
CA LEU A 144 -0.77 5.54 -5.84
C LEU A 144 -0.23 6.10 -4.52
N TYR A 145 -0.13 5.25 -3.50
CA TYR A 145 0.15 5.69 -2.13
C TYR A 145 1.47 5.14 -1.58
N TRP A 146 2.30 4.60 -2.44
CA TRP A 146 3.62 4.12 -2.05
C TRP A 146 4.64 5.26 -2.00
N ASN A 147 5.55 5.19 -1.03
CA ASN A 147 6.68 6.12 -0.93
C ASN A 147 7.90 5.38 -0.37
N ALA A 148 9.06 5.73 -0.91
CA ALA A 148 10.32 5.16 -0.45
C ALA A 148 10.82 5.83 0.83
N PHE A 149 11.36 5.05 1.76
CA PHE A 149 11.89 5.53 3.03
C PHE A 149 13.36 5.15 3.20
N GLY A 150 14.10 5.99 3.92
CA GLY A 150 15.47 5.70 4.35
C GLY A 150 16.39 5.32 3.19
N THR A 151 17.11 4.21 3.36
CA THR A 151 18.06 3.69 2.37
C THR A 151 17.40 3.27 1.06
N GLN A 152 16.13 2.88 1.10
CA GLN A 152 15.38 2.52 -0.09
C GLN A 152 15.18 3.70 -1.05
N ARG A 153 15.16 4.92 -0.52
CA ARG A 153 14.90 6.12 -1.32
C ARG A 153 15.90 6.31 -2.46
N LYS A 154 17.18 6.13 -2.19
CA LYS A 154 18.22 6.26 -3.22
C LYS A 154 18.09 5.17 -4.29
N LEU A 155 17.92 3.93 -3.86
CA LEU A 155 17.74 2.80 -4.76
C LEU A 155 16.51 2.99 -5.64
N ALA A 156 15.41 3.46 -5.07
CA ALA A 156 14.17 3.73 -5.80
C ALA A 156 14.36 4.85 -6.83
N LYS A 157 15.06 5.90 -6.45
CA LYS A 157 15.35 7.03 -7.34
C LYS A 157 16.20 6.58 -8.53
N ASP A 158 17.24 5.81 -8.29
CA ASP A 158 18.11 5.28 -9.35
C ASP A 158 17.35 4.30 -10.26
N TYR A 159 16.56 3.42 -9.68
CA TYR A 159 15.73 2.48 -10.45
C TYR A 159 14.73 3.22 -11.34
N TYR A 160 14.04 4.23 -10.81
CA TYR A 160 13.10 5.05 -11.57
C TYR A 160 13.77 5.77 -12.74
N LYS A 161 14.92 6.38 -12.51
CA LYS A 161 15.69 7.06 -13.55
C LYS A 161 16.10 6.11 -14.66
N ASN A 162 16.64 4.95 -14.31
CA ASN A 162 17.07 3.95 -15.28
C ASN A 162 15.89 3.46 -16.14
N LYS A 163 14.71 3.36 -15.56
CA LYS A 163 13.53 2.85 -16.27
C LYS A 163 12.85 3.90 -17.15
N TYR A 164 12.77 5.15 -16.70
CA TYR A 164 11.92 6.17 -17.31
C TYR A 164 12.66 7.39 -17.85
N GLU A 165 13.85 7.72 -17.36
CA GLU A 165 14.54 8.97 -17.71
C GLU A 165 15.76 8.77 -18.61
N LEU A 166 16.33 7.57 -18.71
CA LEU A 166 17.51 7.29 -19.51
C LEU A 166 17.21 6.73 -20.91
N LYS A 167 16.00 6.87 -21.34
CA LYS A 167 15.62 6.46 -22.72
C LYS A 167 15.75 7.61 -23.69
#